data_0b6144f6d30ba08ccecb2cfb1f59972b
#
_entry.id   0b6144f6d30ba08ccecb2cfb1f59972b
#
_cell.length_a   1.000
_cell.length_b   1.000
_cell.length_c   1.000
_cell.angle_alpha   90.00
_cell.angle_beta   90.00
_cell.angle_gamma   90.00
#
_symmetry.space_group_name_H-M   'P 1'
#
loop_
_entity.id
_entity.type
_entity.pdbx_description
1 polymer ?
#
loop_
_entity_poly.entity_id
_entity_poly.type
_entity_poly.pdbx_seq_one_letter_code
_entity_poly.pdbx_strand_id
1 'polypeptide(L)'
;MIRLVFFAPYPEILPTIRQVISERPDHDDFEYEIVQDFFNNPLDNINADIAIARGFTAHTMQRKGIACAELKVTGYDVIAAIQKCLRQSPLKKLALVGAFNMVYSPENVHLIFPDIEITTYPIVEETQLETMIQKAIKEGHDAIVGGHTTVLLAEKYHIPAVMIESGRESVNNAIAEAKMAAEISFREKERSNEI
;
A
#
# COMPACT_ATOMS: atom_id res chain seq x y z
N MET A 1 12.72 19.92 12.31
CA MET A 1 12.48 18.47 12.47
C MET A 1 11.09 18.17 11.97
N ILE A 2 10.94 17.20 11.09
CA ILE A 2 9.65 16.82 10.46
C ILE A 2 9.00 15.74 11.32
N ARG A 3 7.74 15.97 11.73
CA ARG A 3 6.94 14.95 12.43
C ARG A 3 6.23 14.07 11.41
N LEU A 4 6.64 12.83 11.34
CA LEU A 4 6.17 11.82 10.38
C LEU A 4 5.35 10.76 11.10
N VAL A 5 4.16 10.45 10.60
CA VAL A 5 3.39 9.28 11.01
C VAL A 5 3.35 8.27 9.87
N PHE A 6 3.87 7.07 10.12
CA PHE A 6 3.85 5.97 9.16
C PHE A 6 2.76 4.97 9.52
N PHE A 7 1.74 4.86 8.69
CA PHE A 7 0.70 3.84 8.83
C PHE A 7 1.18 2.55 8.20
N ALA A 8 1.64 1.61 9.02
CA ALA A 8 2.12 0.32 8.55
C ALA A 8 0.95 -0.49 7.97
N PRO A 9 1.00 -0.89 6.69
CA PRO A 9 -0.12 -1.58 6.04
C PRO A 9 -0.31 -3.02 6.50
N TYR A 10 0.71 -3.62 7.12
CA TYR A 10 0.71 -4.97 7.68
C TYR A 10 1.85 -5.11 8.69
N PRO A 11 1.76 -6.07 9.65
CA PRO A 11 2.73 -6.16 10.76
C PRO A 11 4.18 -6.42 10.32
N GLU A 12 4.37 -7.24 9.31
CA GLU A 12 5.69 -7.73 8.87
C GLU A 12 6.56 -6.63 8.24
N ILE A 13 5.98 -5.48 7.87
CA ILE A 13 6.73 -4.35 7.33
C ILE A 13 7.49 -3.55 8.41
N LEU A 14 7.14 -3.69 9.68
CA LEU A 14 7.69 -2.88 10.76
C LEU A 14 9.22 -2.87 10.84
N PRO A 15 9.92 -4.02 10.76
CA PRO A 15 11.37 -4.04 10.74
C PRO A 15 11.96 -3.28 9.55
N THR A 16 11.34 -3.41 8.37
CA THR A 16 11.77 -2.72 7.15
C THR A 16 11.65 -1.20 7.29
N ILE A 17 10.54 -0.70 7.83
CA ILE A 17 10.34 0.75 8.05
C ILE A 17 11.43 1.29 8.99
N ARG A 18 11.63 0.66 10.14
CA ARG A 18 12.62 1.08 11.14
C ARG A 18 14.04 1.06 10.57
N GLN A 19 14.39 0.00 9.86
CA GLN A 19 15.70 -0.13 9.26
C GLN A 19 15.95 0.92 8.18
N VAL A 20 15.00 1.15 7.27
CA VAL A 20 15.11 2.16 6.22
C VAL A 20 15.28 3.55 6.83
N ILE A 21 14.50 3.92 7.84
CA ILE A 21 14.64 5.22 8.49
C ILE A 21 16.03 5.35 9.12
N SER A 22 16.49 4.35 9.87
CA SER A 22 17.77 4.40 10.60
C SER A 22 19.00 4.47 9.68
N GLU A 23 18.90 3.89 8.49
CA GLU A 23 20.00 3.87 7.50
C GLU A 23 20.06 5.12 6.63
N ARG A 24 19.05 5.98 6.69
CA ARG A 24 19.03 7.22 5.90
C ARG A 24 20.04 8.22 6.44
N PRO A 25 20.79 8.91 5.57
CA PRO A 25 21.74 9.97 6.00
C PRO A 25 21.05 11.17 6.65
N ASP A 26 19.75 11.36 6.39
CA ASP A 26 18.92 12.44 6.92
C ASP A 26 17.96 11.97 8.04
N HIS A 27 18.26 10.83 8.69
CA HIS A 27 17.39 10.27 9.75
C HIS A 27 17.15 11.24 10.92
N ASP A 28 18.09 12.12 11.23
CA ASP A 28 17.96 13.12 12.29
C ASP A 28 16.99 14.27 11.94
N ASP A 29 16.58 14.39 10.68
CA ASP A 29 15.58 15.38 10.25
C ASP A 29 14.15 14.99 10.65
N PHE A 30 13.94 13.75 11.10
CA PHE A 30 12.63 13.20 11.40
C PHE A 30 12.44 12.87 12.88
N GLU A 31 11.27 13.23 13.37
CA GLU A 31 10.61 12.59 14.51
C GLU A 31 9.47 11.73 13.98
N TYR A 32 9.47 10.44 14.25
CA TYR A 32 8.50 9.54 13.62
C TYR A 32 7.77 8.63 14.61
N GLU A 33 6.53 8.34 14.27
CA GLU A 33 5.67 7.35 14.92
C GLU A 33 5.21 6.33 13.88
N ILE A 34 5.12 5.04 14.27
CA ILE A 34 4.54 3.99 13.43
C ILE A 34 3.23 3.57 14.05
N VAL A 35 2.16 3.72 13.30
CA VAL A 35 0.81 3.29 13.67
C VAL A 35 0.58 1.88 13.14
N GLN A 36 0.18 0.96 14.03
CA GLN A 36 0.02 -0.47 13.75
C GLN A 36 -1.44 -0.93 13.75
N ASP A 37 -2.38 -0.05 14.05
CA ASP A 37 -3.80 -0.39 14.04
C ASP A 37 -4.35 -0.32 12.61
N PHE A 38 -4.54 -1.50 12.03
CA PHE A 38 -4.94 -1.65 10.64
C PHE A 38 -6.45 -1.53 10.41
N PHE A 39 -7.26 -1.52 11.47
CA PHE A 39 -8.71 -1.67 11.35
C PHE A 39 -9.55 -0.53 11.92
N ASN A 40 -9.04 0.24 12.88
CA ASN A 40 -9.86 1.19 13.64
C ASN A 40 -9.16 2.49 13.99
N ASN A 41 -8.13 2.90 13.26
CA ASN A 41 -7.46 4.14 13.57
C ASN A 41 -8.26 5.34 13.08
N PRO A 42 -8.80 6.16 14.00
CA PRO A 42 -9.45 7.40 13.60
C PRO A 42 -8.39 8.31 12.96
N LEU A 43 -8.55 8.61 11.67
CA LEU A 43 -7.69 9.54 10.95
C LEU A 43 -7.90 11.00 11.38
N ASP A 44 -8.75 11.24 12.37
CA ASP A 44 -9.24 12.59 12.69
C ASP A 44 -8.30 13.39 13.61
N ASN A 45 -7.30 12.74 14.25
CA ASN A 45 -6.39 13.37 15.22
C ASN A 45 -4.90 13.06 14.93
N ILE A 46 -4.48 13.16 13.69
CA ILE A 46 -3.08 12.95 13.32
C ILE A 46 -2.30 14.22 13.66
N ASN A 47 -1.48 14.15 14.71
CA ASN A 47 -0.56 15.23 15.08
C ASN A 47 0.81 15.03 14.40
N ALA A 48 0.84 15.21 13.09
CA ALA A 48 2.03 15.09 12.26
C ALA A 48 2.07 16.16 11.19
N ASP A 49 3.26 16.44 10.66
CA ASP A 49 3.42 17.34 9.53
C ASP A 49 3.05 16.63 8.24
N ILE A 50 3.29 15.33 8.18
CA ILE A 50 2.91 14.46 7.06
C ILE A 50 2.75 13.01 7.52
N ALA A 51 1.81 12.30 6.88
CA ALA A 51 1.62 10.87 7.03
C ALA A 51 2.19 10.12 5.82
N ILE A 52 2.52 8.85 6.01
CA ILE A 52 2.73 7.87 4.95
C ILE A 52 1.72 6.76 5.13
N ALA A 53 1.03 6.38 4.07
CA ALA A 53 0.04 5.30 4.07
C ALA A 53 -0.03 4.62 2.70
N ARG A 54 -0.68 3.46 2.65
CA ARG A 54 -0.86 2.67 1.44
C ARG A 54 -2.34 2.44 1.13
N GLY A 55 -2.67 2.23 -0.14
CA GLY A 55 -3.97 1.74 -0.57
C GLY A 55 -5.13 2.62 -0.14
N PHE A 56 -6.16 2.01 0.44
CA PHE A 56 -7.37 2.71 0.89
C PHE A 56 -7.09 3.78 1.94
N THR A 57 -6.16 3.53 2.85
CA THR A 57 -5.80 4.51 3.90
C THR A 57 -5.21 5.78 3.28
N ALA A 58 -4.27 5.65 2.34
CA ALA A 58 -3.70 6.79 1.63
C ALA A 58 -4.78 7.56 0.86
N HIS A 59 -5.64 6.86 0.13
CA HIS A 59 -6.73 7.47 -0.62
C HIS A 59 -7.71 8.22 0.29
N THR A 60 -8.08 7.62 1.42
CA THR A 60 -8.98 8.25 2.39
C THR A 60 -8.36 9.51 3.01
N MET A 61 -7.07 9.48 3.36
CA MET A 61 -6.35 10.65 3.87
C MET A 61 -6.35 11.79 2.85
N GLN A 62 -6.01 11.50 1.60
CA GLN A 62 -5.98 12.48 0.52
C GLN A 62 -7.37 13.12 0.30
N ARG A 63 -8.44 12.33 0.32
CA ARG A 63 -9.81 12.84 0.22
C ARG A 63 -10.22 13.72 1.38
N LYS A 64 -9.72 13.46 2.58
CA LYS A 64 -9.94 14.28 3.78
C LYS A 64 -9.03 15.51 3.85
N GLY A 65 -8.13 15.72 2.88
CA GLY A 65 -7.19 16.84 2.88
C GLY A 65 -6.06 16.67 3.92
N ILE A 66 -5.80 15.46 4.40
CA ILE A 66 -4.69 15.14 5.30
C ILE A 66 -3.42 15.00 4.45
N ALA A 67 -2.36 15.71 4.84
CA ALA A 67 -1.07 15.61 4.15
C ALA A 67 -0.54 14.16 4.25
N CYS A 68 -0.46 13.50 3.11
CA CYS A 68 -0.09 12.09 3.02
C CYS A 68 0.76 11.84 1.78
N ALA A 69 1.96 11.26 1.97
CA ALA A 69 2.72 10.62 0.92
C ALA A 69 2.31 9.16 0.81
N GLU A 70 2.14 8.69 -0.40
CA GLU A 70 1.70 7.32 -0.64
C GLU A 70 2.88 6.34 -0.63
N LEU A 71 2.74 5.26 0.14
CA LEU A 71 3.57 4.06 -0.02
C LEU A 71 3.10 3.32 -1.27
N LYS A 72 3.68 3.66 -2.41
CA LYS A 72 3.27 3.16 -3.73
C LYS A 72 3.65 1.69 -3.90
N VAL A 73 2.72 0.93 -4.45
CA VAL A 73 2.98 -0.41 -4.95
C VAL A 73 3.60 -0.30 -6.34
N THR A 74 4.74 -0.95 -6.55
CA THR A 74 5.42 -1.00 -7.84
C THR A 74 5.00 -2.22 -8.66
N GLY A 75 5.25 -2.17 -9.98
CA GLY A 75 5.06 -3.36 -10.82
C GLY A 75 5.89 -4.56 -10.37
N TYR A 76 7.08 -4.29 -9.81
CA TYR A 76 7.93 -5.33 -9.23
C TYR A 76 7.29 -5.99 -8.01
N ASP A 77 6.65 -5.22 -7.12
CA ASP A 77 5.94 -5.74 -5.95
C ASP A 77 4.79 -6.68 -6.38
N VAL A 78 4.05 -6.29 -7.42
CA VAL A 78 2.96 -7.11 -7.99
C VAL A 78 3.51 -8.39 -8.60
N ILE A 79 4.56 -8.32 -9.42
CA ILE A 79 5.20 -9.49 -10.03
C ILE A 79 5.72 -10.45 -8.97
N ALA A 80 6.36 -9.94 -7.92
CA ALA A 80 6.86 -10.76 -6.81
C ALA A 80 5.73 -11.49 -6.08
N ALA A 81 4.59 -10.82 -5.86
CA ALA A 81 3.42 -11.42 -5.25
C ALA A 81 2.79 -12.52 -6.14
N ILE A 82 2.70 -12.28 -7.45
CA ILE A 82 2.24 -13.29 -8.42
C ILE A 82 3.17 -14.51 -8.39
N GLN A 83 4.48 -14.32 -8.45
CA GLN A 83 5.45 -15.43 -8.37
C GLN A 83 5.32 -16.23 -7.07
N LYS A 84 5.13 -15.54 -5.94
CA LYS A 84 4.92 -16.19 -4.64
C LYS A 84 3.66 -17.05 -4.66
N CYS A 85 2.59 -16.53 -5.25
CA CYS A 85 1.34 -17.26 -5.41
C CYS A 85 1.51 -18.54 -6.24
N LEU A 86 2.20 -18.44 -7.37
CA LEU A 86 2.47 -19.58 -8.27
C LEU A 86 3.32 -20.69 -7.66
N ARG A 87 4.19 -20.34 -6.72
CA ARG A 87 5.00 -21.33 -5.99
C ARG A 87 4.19 -22.15 -4.99
N GLN A 88 3.05 -21.64 -4.54
CA GLN A 88 2.21 -22.30 -3.55
C GLN A 88 1.30 -23.38 -4.15
N SER A 89 0.79 -23.15 -5.37
CA SER A 89 -0.01 -24.12 -6.09
C SER A 89 -0.08 -23.81 -7.58
N PRO A 90 -0.28 -24.82 -8.44
CA PRO A 90 -0.51 -24.56 -9.85
C PRO A 90 -1.85 -23.83 -10.03
N LEU A 91 -1.83 -22.71 -10.75
CA LEU A 91 -3.04 -21.94 -11.09
C LEU A 91 -3.09 -21.65 -12.57
N LYS A 92 -4.31 -21.40 -13.06
CA LYS A 92 -4.57 -20.93 -14.43
C LYS A 92 -5.18 -19.54 -14.46
N LYS A 93 -5.96 -19.20 -13.42
CA LYS A 93 -6.65 -17.91 -13.32
C LYS A 93 -6.31 -17.23 -12.00
N LEU A 94 -5.75 -16.04 -12.08
CA LEU A 94 -5.36 -15.23 -10.93
C LEU A 94 -6.11 -13.90 -10.95
N ALA A 95 -6.69 -13.53 -9.81
CA ALA A 95 -7.31 -12.22 -9.62
C ALA A 95 -6.40 -11.28 -8.81
N LEU A 96 -6.21 -10.06 -9.30
CA LEU A 96 -5.65 -8.95 -8.53
C LEU A 96 -6.81 -8.15 -7.96
N VAL A 97 -7.04 -8.20 -6.65
CA VAL A 97 -8.20 -7.58 -6.00
C VAL A 97 -7.77 -6.62 -4.89
N GLY A 98 -8.21 -5.38 -4.95
CA GLY A 98 -7.90 -4.40 -3.91
C GLY A 98 -8.03 -2.95 -4.35
N ALA A 99 -7.46 -2.04 -3.56
CA ALA A 99 -7.48 -0.62 -3.84
C ALA A 99 -6.91 -0.32 -5.24
N PHE A 100 -7.58 0.59 -5.96
CA PHE A 100 -7.22 0.96 -7.34
C PHE A 100 -5.78 1.47 -7.48
N ASN A 101 -5.22 2.03 -6.42
CA ASN A 101 -3.83 2.51 -6.35
C ASN A 101 -2.81 1.43 -5.95
N MET A 102 -3.25 0.19 -5.77
CA MET A 102 -2.38 -0.94 -5.43
C MET A 102 -2.43 -2.06 -6.47
N VAL A 103 -3.63 -2.37 -6.98
CA VAL A 103 -3.82 -3.50 -7.88
C VAL A 103 -3.96 -3.03 -9.31
N TYR A 104 -2.98 -3.39 -10.12
CA TYR A 104 -2.96 -3.16 -11.55
C TYR A 104 -2.16 -4.27 -12.22
N SER A 105 -2.48 -4.53 -13.48
CA SER A 105 -1.68 -5.46 -14.27
C SER A 105 -0.45 -4.71 -14.81
N PRO A 106 0.77 -5.08 -14.39
CA PRO A 106 1.96 -4.48 -14.96
C PRO A 106 1.99 -4.64 -16.48
N GLU A 107 2.57 -3.66 -17.18
CA GLU A 107 2.73 -3.75 -18.62
C GLU A 107 3.49 -5.00 -18.99
N ASN A 108 3.02 -5.71 -20.02
CA ASN A 108 3.62 -6.96 -20.50
C ASN A 108 3.66 -8.11 -19.47
N VAL A 109 2.84 -8.08 -18.44
CA VAL A 109 2.76 -9.17 -17.43
C VAL A 109 2.51 -10.55 -18.09
N HIS A 110 1.76 -10.60 -19.17
CA HIS A 110 1.49 -11.81 -19.94
C HIS A 110 2.75 -12.41 -20.62
N LEU A 111 3.81 -11.62 -20.83
CA LEU A 111 5.09 -12.13 -21.33
C LEU A 111 5.90 -12.81 -20.22
N ILE A 112 5.67 -12.41 -18.96
CA ILE A 112 6.31 -12.99 -17.78
C ILE A 112 5.56 -14.26 -17.34
N PHE A 113 4.23 -14.24 -17.46
CA PHE A 113 3.34 -15.32 -17.02
C PHE A 113 2.40 -15.73 -18.18
N PRO A 114 2.93 -16.34 -19.26
CA PRO A 114 2.14 -16.60 -20.46
C PRO A 114 1.02 -17.64 -20.27
N ASP A 115 1.17 -18.51 -19.26
CA ASP A 115 0.25 -19.63 -19.03
C ASP A 115 -0.86 -19.30 -18.04
N ILE A 116 -0.96 -18.04 -17.59
CA ILE A 116 -1.89 -17.62 -16.55
C ILE A 116 -2.74 -16.45 -17.04
N GLU A 117 -4.04 -16.60 -16.90
CA GLU A 117 -4.99 -15.51 -17.07
C GLU A 117 -5.01 -14.64 -15.81
N ILE A 118 -4.64 -13.37 -15.93
CA ILE A 118 -4.62 -12.40 -14.84
C ILE A 118 -5.71 -11.36 -15.07
N THR A 119 -6.64 -11.25 -14.14
CA THR A 119 -7.72 -10.27 -14.17
C THR A 119 -7.59 -9.32 -12.98
N THR A 120 -7.73 -8.03 -13.23
CA THR A 120 -7.63 -6.99 -12.20
C THR A 120 -9.01 -6.48 -11.81
N TYR A 121 -9.26 -6.40 -10.51
CA TYR A 121 -10.47 -5.88 -9.88
C TYR A 121 -10.13 -4.69 -8.98
N PRO A 122 -9.85 -3.52 -9.56
CA PRO A 122 -9.54 -2.32 -8.77
C PRO A 122 -10.83 -1.76 -8.18
N ILE A 123 -10.77 -1.36 -6.91
CA ILE A 123 -11.90 -0.77 -6.18
C ILE A 123 -11.49 0.54 -5.51
N VAL A 124 -12.44 1.44 -5.37
CA VAL A 124 -12.22 2.76 -4.78
C VAL A 124 -12.57 2.77 -3.29
N GLU A 125 -13.69 2.16 -2.94
CA GLU A 125 -14.16 2.11 -1.55
C GLU A 125 -13.94 0.72 -0.94
N GLU A 126 -13.31 0.66 0.22
CA GLU A 126 -13.00 -0.58 0.92
C GLU A 126 -14.23 -1.48 1.16
N THR A 127 -15.40 -0.86 1.32
CA THR A 127 -16.69 -1.55 1.48
C THR A 127 -17.06 -2.46 0.29
N GLN A 128 -16.47 -2.23 -0.89
CA GLN A 128 -16.70 -3.04 -2.09
C GLN A 128 -15.81 -4.29 -2.16
N LEU A 129 -14.83 -4.40 -1.27
CA LEU A 129 -13.79 -5.43 -1.35
C LEU A 129 -14.35 -6.84 -1.27
N GLU A 130 -15.25 -7.11 -0.32
CA GLU A 130 -15.86 -8.42 -0.15
C GLU A 130 -16.67 -8.84 -1.38
N THR A 131 -17.43 -7.93 -1.95
CA THR A 131 -18.22 -8.17 -3.18
C THR A 131 -17.31 -8.52 -4.35
N MET A 132 -16.17 -7.85 -4.49
CA MET A 132 -15.22 -8.13 -5.59
C MET A 132 -14.49 -9.46 -5.40
N ILE A 133 -14.18 -9.85 -4.18
CA ILE A 133 -13.63 -11.19 -3.87
C ILE A 133 -14.63 -12.27 -4.27
N GLN A 134 -15.90 -12.12 -3.89
CA GLN A 134 -16.95 -13.06 -4.27
C GLN A 134 -17.14 -13.13 -5.78
N LYS A 135 -17.05 -11.99 -6.48
CA LYS A 135 -17.10 -11.93 -7.94
C LYS A 135 -15.94 -12.71 -8.57
N ALA A 136 -14.71 -12.48 -8.11
CA ALA A 136 -13.54 -13.21 -8.60
C ALA A 136 -13.67 -14.71 -8.41
N ILE A 137 -14.19 -15.17 -7.27
CA ILE A 137 -14.47 -16.58 -7.00
C ILE A 137 -15.53 -17.13 -7.98
N LYS A 138 -16.62 -16.40 -8.17
CA LYS A 138 -17.71 -16.81 -9.09
C LYS A 138 -17.24 -16.90 -10.54
N GLU A 139 -16.29 -16.07 -10.93
CA GLU A 139 -15.68 -16.08 -12.28
C GLU A 139 -14.60 -17.16 -12.45
N GLY A 140 -14.38 -17.98 -11.41
CA GLY A 140 -13.55 -19.17 -11.46
C GLY A 140 -12.05 -18.90 -11.32
N HIS A 141 -11.66 -17.84 -10.60
CA HIS A 141 -10.26 -17.60 -10.26
C HIS A 141 -9.77 -18.59 -9.21
N ASP A 142 -8.55 -19.07 -9.37
CA ASP A 142 -7.93 -20.09 -8.52
C ASP A 142 -7.30 -19.50 -7.26
N ALA A 143 -6.88 -18.23 -7.34
CA ALA A 143 -6.23 -17.50 -6.25
C ALA A 143 -6.40 -15.99 -6.41
N ILE A 144 -6.12 -15.27 -5.32
CA ILE A 144 -6.18 -13.81 -5.25
C ILE A 144 -4.81 -13.24 -4.83
N VAL A 145 -4.43 -12.13 -5.42
CA VAL A 145 -3.32 -11.29 -4.99
C VAL A 145 -3.88 -9.91 -4.66
N GLY A 146 -3.53 -9.36 -3.51
CA GLY A 146 -4.03 -8.06 -3.08
C GLY A 146 -3.35 -7.52 -1.83
N GLY A 147 -4.00 -6.56 -1.17
CA GLY A 147 -3.51 -5.98 0.08
C GLY A 147 -3.81 -6.87 1.30
N HIS A 148 -3.43 -6.37 2.48
CA HIS A 148 -3.62 -7.09 3.75
C HIS A 148 -5.10 -7.44 4.00
N THR A 149 -6.00 -6.47 3.89
CA THR A 149 -7.44 -6.70 4.08
C THR A 149 -8.00 -7.69 3.06
N THR A 150 -7.51 -7.65 1.81
CA THR A 150 -7.90 -8.61 0.76
C THR A 150 -7.57 -10.03 1.17
N VAL A 151 -6.36 -10.26 1.68
CA VAL A 151 -5.92 -11.60 2.12
C VAL A 151 -6.77 -12.10 3.28
N LEU A 152 -7.03 -11.27 4.29
CA LEU A 152 -7.88 -11.64 5.42
C LEU A 152 -9.32 -12.01 5.01
N LEU A 153 -9.90 -11.26 4.08
CA LEU A 153 -11.23 -11.56 3.56
C LEU A 153 -11.23 -12.80 2.67
N ALA A 154 -10.20 -13.02 1.86
CA ALA A 154 -10.07 -14.21 1.03
C ALA A 154 -10.02 -15.50 1.86
N GLU A 155 -9.36 -15.46 3.02
CA GLU A 155 -9.34 -16.59 3.97
C GLU A 155 -10.75 -17.00 4.42
N LYS A 156 -11.63 -16.02 4.67
CA LYS A 156 -13.05 -16.27 5.01
C LYS A 156 -13.78 -17.10 3.94
N TYR A 157 -13.39 -16.93 2.69
CA TYR A 157 -13.98 -17.63 1.53
C TYR A 157 -13.18 -18.86 1.09
N HIS A 158 -12.15 -19.24 1.84
CA HIS A 158 -11.30 -20.41 1.55
C HIS A 158 -10.65 -20.37 0.15
N ILE A 159 -10.38 -19.19 -0.39
CA ILE A 159 -9.61 -19.02 -1.61
C ILE A 159 -8.16 -18.70 -1.27
N PRO A 160 -7.17 -19.37 -1.89
CA PRO A 160 -5.78 -19.03 -1.70
C PRO A 160 -5.50 -17.55 -2.01
N ALA A 161 -4.76 -16.88 -1.14
CA ALA A 161 -4.44 -15.49 -1.36
C ALA A 161 -3.00 -15.15 -0.94
N VAL A 162 -2.38 -14.23 -1.67
CA VAL A 162 -1.04 -13.71 -1.39
C VAL A 162 -1.08 -12.21 -1.32
N MET A 163 -0.41 -11.66 -0.29
CA MET A 163 -0.31 -10.23 -0.07
C MET A 163 0.77 -9.62 -0.96
N ILE A 164 0.47 -8.43 -1.52
CA ILE A 164 1.48 -7.56 -2.13
C ILE A 164 2.27 -6.90 -1.00
N GLU A 165 3.53 -7.25 -0.88
CA GLU A 165 4.45 -6.68 0.09
C GLU A 165 5.16 -5.46 -0.51
N SER A 166 5.45 -4.46 0.32
CA SER A 166 6.23 -3.29 -0.06
C SER A 166 7.67 -3.47 0.38
N GLY A 167 8.60 -3.34 -0.56
CA GLY A 167 10.02 -3.50 -0.30
C GLY A 167 10.69 -2.25 0.28
N ARG A 168 11.98 -2.36 0.59
CA ARG A 168 12.82 -1.27 1.12
C ARG A 168 12.83 -0.03 0.22
N GLU A 169 12.87 -0.23 -1.11
CA GLU A 169 12.87 0.85 -2.09
C GLU A 169 11.58 1.67 -2.01
N SER A 170 10.42 1.00 -1.98
CA SER A 170 9.12 1.66 -1.86
C SER A 170 9.01 2.46 -0.57
N VAL A 171 9.48 1.91 0.56
CA VAL A 171 9.51 2.60 1.85
C VAL A 171 10.43 3.82 1.80
N ASN A 172 11.65 3.67 1.26
CA ASN A 172 12.60 4.77 1.13
C ASN A 172 12.08 5.91 0.24
N ASN A 173 11.45 5.56 -0.87
CA ASN A 173 10.85 6.55 -1.79
C ASN A 173 9.68 7.29 -1.13
N ALA A 174 8.83 6.61 -0.36
CA ALA A 174 7.74 7.25 0.36
C ALA A 174 8.24 8.23 1.42
N ILE A 175 9.32 7.90 2.15
CA ILE A 175 9.94 8.81 3.13
C ILE A 175 10.55 10.03 2.43
N ALA A 176 11.21 9.84 1.29
CA ALA A 176 11.78 10.94 0.50
C ALA A 176 10.69 11.89 -0.03
N GLU A 177 9.58 11.34 -0.54
CA GLU A 177 8.42 12.13 -0.98
C GLU A 177 7.77 12.88 0.19
N ALA A 178 7.62 12.24 1.34
CA ALA A 178 7.07 12.85 2.55
C ALA A 178 7.93 14.03 3.01
N LYS A 179 9.25 13.89 3.04
CA LYS A 179 10.19 14.96 3.38
C LYS A 179 10.03 16.15 2.45
N MET A 180 10.05 15.91 1.15
CA MET A 180 9.90 16.96 0.14
C MET A 180 8.58 17.72 0.31
N ALA A 181 7.46 17.01 0.50
CA ALA A 181 6.16 17.63 0.70
C ALA A 181 6.08 18.46 1.98
N ALA A 182 6.64 17.98 3.08
CA ALA A 182 6.69 18.71 4.34
C ALA A 182 7.54 20.00 4.23
N GLU A 183 8.69 19.92 3.58
CA GLU A 183 9.56 21.08 3.35
C GLU A 183 8.91 22.17 2.49
N ILE A 184 8.18 21.76 1.45
CA ILE A 184 7.38 22.68 0.61
C ILE A 184 6.32 23.37 1.47
N SER A 185 5.56 22.61 2.26
CA SER A 185 4.52 23.16 3.14
C SER A 185 5.09 24.16 4.16
N PHE A 186 6.27 23.91 4.72
CA PHE A 186 6.91 24.84 5.65
C PHE A 186 7.29 26.15 4.96
N ARG A 187 7.89 26.11 3.78
CA ARG A 187 8.25 27.30 3.00
C ARG A 187 7.03 28.14 2.61
N GLU A 188 5.92 27.49 2.27
CA GLU A 188 4.67 28.20 1.94
C GLU A 188 4.08 28.91 3.16
N LYS A 189 4.10 28.28 4.35
CA LYS A 189 3.65 28.88 5.60
C LYS A 189 4.53 30.07 6.00
N GLU A 190 5.83 29.98 5.86
CA GLU A 190 6.76 31.08 6.13
C GLU A 190 6.45 32.28 5.24
N ARG A 191 6.30 32.09 3.93
CA ARG A 191 5.94 33.16 2.98
C ARG A 191 4.58 33.82 3.28
N SER A 192 3.60 33.02 3.74
CA SER A 192 2.27 33.54 4.08
C SER A 192 2.27 34.35 5.39
N ASN A 193 3.23 34.11 6.29
CA ASN A 193 3.36 34.86 7.54
C ASN A 193 4.18 36.15 7.41
N GLU A 194 4.85 36.37 6.28
CA GLU A 194 5.62 37.60 5.98
C GLU A 194 4.79 38.70 5.28
N ILE A 195 3.52 38.43 4.99
CA ILE A 195 2.57 39.38 4.40
C ILE A 195 1.60 39.89 5.46
#